data_daf4accf78e92c4106be2bd138c1a6ec
#
_entry.id   daf4accf78e92c4106be2bd138c1a6ec
#
_cell.length_a   1.000
_cell.length_b   1.000
_cell.length_c   1.000
_cell.angle_alpha   90.00
_cell.angle_beta   90.00
_cell.angle_gamma   90.00
#
_symmetry.space_group_name_H-M   'P 1'
#
loop_
_entity.id
_entity.type
_entity.pdbx_description
1 polymer ?
#
loop_
_entity_poly.entity_id
_entity_poly.type
_entity_poly.pdbx_seq_one_letter_code
_entity_poly.pdbx_strand_id
1 'polypeptide(L)'
;MDAAQQSFNSLLQSYISQPPQMDQSIDRRRIEVLLQINSVLLYKCIMLQQFVLNQQNVSAPDYDEKKDLYQNFLRRIHYNLTCLASINDIYSNSTAQKKNYTLPQIVFPPSECPELFDHYKLLNQLYPEAMPFFQKKMLLAKQHAQQTQAQAQAQAQAQAQAQAQAQAQAQAQAQAQAQAQAQAQAQAQAQAQAQAQAQAQAQAQAQAQAQAQQMQHMKQMQQ
;
A
#
# COMPACT_ATOMS: atom_id res chain seq x y z
N MET A 1 -17.54 -2.38 10.80
CA MET A 1 -16.96 -3.70 11.15
C MET A 1 -17.84 -4.76 10.52
N ASP A 2 -17.30 -5.47 9.52
CA ASP A 2 -18.06 -6.38 8.67
C ASP A 2 -18.59 -7.61 9.44
N ALA A 3 -19.82 -8.01 9.13
CA ALA A 3 -20.44 -9.25 9.64
C ALA A 3 -19.56 -10.49 9.38
N ALA A 4 -18.73 -10.48 8.34
CA ALA A 4 -17.75 -11.51 8.05
C ALA A 4 -16.64 -11.58 9.11
N GLN A 5 -16.20 -10.45 9.64
CA GLN A 5 -15.18 -10.36 10.69
C GLN A 5 -15.73 -10.87 12.04
N GLN A 6 -17.00 -10.55 12.35
CA GLN A 6 -17.66 -11.04 13.56
C GLN A 6 -17.91 -12.55 13.48
N SER A 7 -18.34 -13.07 12.34
CA SER A 7 -18.52 -14.51 12.10
C SER A 7 -17.20 -15.27 12.19
N PHE A 8 -16.09 -14.69 11.70
CA PHE A 8 -14.76 -15.25 11.81
C PHE A 8 -14.26 -15.31 13.26
N ASN A 9 -14.40 -14.21 14.01
CA ASN A 9 -13.98 -14.16 15.41
C ASN A 9 -14.83 -15.14 16.27
N SER A 10 -16.10 -15.27 15.97
CA SER A 10 -16.99 -16.22 16.63
C SER A 10 -16.60 -17.68 16.35
N LEU A 11 -16.24 -17.99 15.10
CA LEU A 11 -15.75 -19.33 14.70
C LEU A 11 -14.35 -19.62 15.27
N LEU A 12 -13.48 -18.63 15.30
CA LEU A 12 -12.15 -18.74 15.94
C LEU A 12 -12.33 -19.01 17.44
N GLN A 13 -13.22 -18.30 18.10
CA GLN A 13 -13.56 -18.55 19.51
C GLN A 13 -14.19 -19.91 19.74
N SER A 14 -15.04 -20.41 18.85
CA SER A 14 -15.62 -21.75 19.00
C SER A 14 -14.58 -22.87 18.85
N TYR A 15 -13.58 -22.70 17.98
CA TYR A 15 -12.44 -23.63 17.85
C TYR A 15 -11.47 -23.56 19.05
N ILE A 16 -11.26 -22.35 19.60
CA ILE A 16 -10.43 -22.14 20.79
C ILE A 16 -11.16 -22.58 22.08
N SER A 17 -12.50 -22.64 22.05
CA SER A 17 -13.33 -22.92 23.24
C SER A 17 -13.61 -24.40 23.48
N GLN A 18 -13.33 -25.30 22.52
CA GLN A 18 -13.31 -26.73 22.83
C GLN A 18 -11.94 -27.09 23.39
N PRO A 19 -11.82 -27.41 24.68
CA PRO A 19 -10.54 -27.93 25.17
C PRO A 19 -10.24 -29.20 24.37
N PRO A 20 -9.06 -29.28 23.71
CA PRO A 20 -8.65 -30.55 23.14
C PRO A 20 -8.71 -31.60 24.25
N GLN A 21 -9.30 -32.75 23.96
CA GLN A 21 -9.23 -33.86 24.91
C GLN A 21 -7.75 -34.10 25.22
N MET A 22 -7.38 -33.84 26.48
CA MET A 22 -6.01 -34.00 26.95
C MET A 22 -5.68 -35.49 27.03
N ASP A 23 -5.19 -36.04 25.93
CA ASP A 23 -4.63 -37.39 25.89
C ASP A 23 -3.12 -37.27 25.95
N GLN A 24 -2.57 -37.56 27.13
CA GLN A 24 -1.14 -37.53 27.36
C GLN A 24 -0.36 -38.38 26.34
N SER A 25 -0.95 -39.46 25.83
CA SER A 25 -0.29 -40.32 24.86
C SER A 25 -0.17 -39.63 23.50
N ILE A 26 -1.18 -38.90 23.10
CA ILE A 26 -1.19 -38.13 21.85
C ILE A 26 -0.23 -36.94 21.99
N ASP A 27 -0.26 -36.21 23.10
CA ASP A 27 0.62 -35.04 23.31
C ASP A 27 2.08 -35.46 23.39
N ARG A 28 2.40 -36.61 23.98
CA ARG A 28 3.75 -37.17 23.95
C ARG A 28 4.22 -37.41 22.51
N ARG A 29 3.38 -38.02 21.66
CA ARG A 29 3.70 -38.23 20.24
C ARG A 29 3.83 -36.91 19.47
N ARG A 30 3.00 -35.92 19.78
CA ARG A 30 3.13 -34.56 19.23
C ARG A 30 4.50 -33.95 19.55
N ILE A 31 4.92 -34.04 20.81
CA ILE A 31 6.23 -33.56 21.26
C ILE A 31 7.35 -34.28 20.50
N GLU A 32 7.31 -35.61 20.45
CA GLU A 32 8.33 -36.43 19.78
C GLU A 32 8.50 -36.02 18.30
N VAL A 33 7.40 -35.93 17.57
CA VAL A 33 7.42 -35.55 16.15
C VAL A 33 7.94 -34.14 15.94
N LEU A 34 7.50 -33.16 16.74
CA LEU A 34 7.97 -31.76 16.64
C LEU A 34 9.46 -31.64 16.94
N LEU A 35 9.96 -32.41 17.95
CA LEU A 35 11.40 -32.43 18.26
C LEU A 35 12.21 -33.09 17.14
N GLN A 36 11.73 -34.17 16.53
CA GLN A 36 12.37 -34.82 15.39
C GLN A 36 12.45 -33.90 14.19
N ILE A 37 11.37 -33.22 13.85
CA ILE A 37 11.35 -32.22 12.79
C ILE A 37 12.37 -31.10 13.09
N ASN A 38 12.36 -30.56 14.32
CA ASN A 38 13.29 -29.51 14.70
C ASN A 38 14.74 -29.95 14.65
N SER A 39 15.05 -31.20 15.01
CA SER A 39 16.41 -31.75 14.96
C SER A 39 16.97 -31.72 13.52
N VAL A 40 16.19 -32.16 12.55
CA VAL A 40 16.58 -32.12 11.13
C VAL A 40 16.72 -30.69 10.64
N LEU A 41 15.76 -29.81 10.95
CA LEU A 41 15.80 -28.42 10.53
C LEU A 41 16.99 -27.66 11.14
N LEU A 42 17.31 -27.90 12.42
CA LEU A 42 18.49 -27.32 13.10
C LEU A 42 19.78 -27.77 12.43
N TYR A 43 19.90 -29.06 12.12
CA TYR A 43 21.06 -29.56 11.39
C TYR A 43 21.25 -28.82 10.05
N LYS A 44 20.18 -28.68 9.27
CA LYS A 44 20.19 -27.92 8.00
C LYS A 44 20.54 -26.44 8.22
N CYS A 45 20.03 -25.82 9.29
CA CYS A 45 20.41 -24.45 9.64
C CYS A 45 21.89 -24.31 9.94
N ILE A 46 22.48 -25.25 10.69
CA ILE A 46 23.93 -25.24 11.00
C ILE A 46 24.76 -25.32 9.72
N MET A 47 24.36 -26.18 8.78
CA MET A 47 25.06 -26.32 7.49
C MET A 47 25.00 -25.04 6.64
N LEU A 48 23.87 -24.31 6.69
CA LEU A 48 23.68 -23.05 5.95
C LEU A 48 24.27 -21.84 6.66
N GLN A 49 24.37 -21.87 7.99
CA GLN A 49 24.77 -20.74 8.81
C GLN A 49 26.13 -20.17 8.42
N GLN A 50 27.11 -21.02 8.23
CA GLN A 50 28.47 -20.58 7.86
C GLN A 50 28.47 -19.86 6.51
N PHE A 51 27.67 -20.33 5.56
CA PHE A 51 27.55 -19.71 4.25
C PHE A 51 26.85 -18.36 4.33
N VAL A 52 25.71 -18.30 5.03
CA VAL A 52 24.84 -17.09 5.11
C VAL A 52 25.49 -15.98 5.95
N LEU A 53 26.22 -16.33 7.02
CA LEU A 53 26.88 -15.36 7.89
C LEU A 53 28.23 -14.87 7.35
N ASN A 54 28.80 -15.51 6.34
CA ASN A 54 30.03 -15.06 5.73
C ASN A 54 29.78 -13.93 4.75
N GLN A 55 30.23 -12.72 5.07
CA GLN A 55 30.08 -11.53 4.22
C GLN A 55 30.68 -11.69 2.81
N GLN A 56 31.67 -12.54 2.64
CA GLN A 56 32.25 -12.81 1.32
C GLN A 56 31.28 -13.50 0.34
N ASN A 57 30.27 -14.18 0.87
CA ASN A 57 29.29 -14.91 0.06
C ASN A 57 28.11 -14.05 -0.40
N VAL A 58 27.99 -12.80 0.06
CA VAL A 58 26.85 -11.90 -0.29
C VAL A 58 26.72 -11.68 -1.79
N SER A 59 27.83 -11.74 -2.54
CA SER A 59 27.85 -11.61 -4.00
C SER A 59 27.73 -12.96 -4.73
N ALA A 60 27.58 -14.07 -4.02
CA ALA A 60 27.41 -15.38 -4.64
C ALA A 60 26.01 -15.47 -5.31
N PRO A 61 25.90 -16.10 -6.48
CA PRO A 61 24.64 -16.15 -7.22
C PRO A 61 23.51 -16.88 -6.50
N ASP A 62 23.84 -17.76 -5.56
CA ASP A 62 22.90 -18.55 -4.76
C ASP A 62 22.75 -18.04 -3.30
N TYR A 63 23.29 -16.86 -2.99
CA TYR A 63 23.26 -16.29 -1.63
C TYR A 63 21.83 -16.02 -1.15
N ASP A 64 21.04 -15.35 -1.97
CA ASP A 64 19.66 -14.98 -1.58
C ASP A 64 18.79 -16.23 -1.41
N GLU A 65 18.92 -17.21 -2.28
CA GLU A 65 18.21 -18.48 -2.17
C GLU A 65 18.56 -19.22 -0.86
N LYS A 66 19.86 -19.34 -0.55
CA LYS A 66 20.31 -19.99 0.69
C LYS A 66 19.92 -19.22 1.94
N LYS A 67 19.94 -17.90 1.89
CA LYS A 67 19.48 -17.03 2.96
C LYS A 67 17.98 -17.21 3.23
N ASP A 68 17.17 -17.21 2.17
CA ASP A 68 15.72 -17.42 2.28
C ASP A 68 15.40 -18.80 2.82
N LEU A 69 16.12 -19.82 2.39
CA LEU A 69 16.01 -21.19 2.89
C LEU A 69 16.36 -21.27 4.39
N TYR A 70 17.47 -20.65 4.80
CA TYR A 70 17.87 -20.56 6.19
C TYR A 70 16.80 -19.89 7.06
N GLN A 71 16.25 -18.76 6.60
CA GLN A 71 15.17 -18.06 7.29
C GLN A 71 13.88 -18.90 7.36
N ASN A 72 13.57 -19.65 6.30
CA ASN A 72 12.43 -20.56 6.26
C ASN A 72 12.56 -21.65 7.33
N PHE A 73 13.74 -22.28 7.45
CA PHE A 73 13.98 -23.30 8.49
C PHE A 73 13.87 -22.72 9.90
N LEU A 74 14.47 -21.55 10.16
CA LEU A 74 14.35 -20.86 11.45
C LEU A 74 12.90 -20.56 11.82
N ARG A 75 12.10 -20.09 10.85
CA ARG A 75 10.69 -19.81 11.06
C ARG A 75 9.89 -21.06 11.43
N ARG A 76 10.17 -22.20 10.78
CA ARG A 76 9.55 -23.48 11.10
C ARG A 76 9.91 -23.95 12.50
N ILE A 77 11.18 -23.88 12.87
CA ILE A 77 11.65 -24.21 14.22
C ILE A 77 10.93 -23.35 15.26
N HIS A 78 10.85 -22.04 15.03
CA HIS A 78 10.16 -21.12 15.94
C HIS A 78 8.69 -21.51 16.15
N TYR A 79 7.95 -21.80 15.08
CA TYR A 79 6.55 -22.20 15.19
C TYR A 79 6.39 -23.56 15.91
N ASN A 80 7.28 -24.50 15.67
CA ASN A 80 7.26 -25.77 16.38
C ASN A 80 7.57 -25.60 17.87
N LEU A 81 8.53 -24.73 18.23
CA LEU A 81 8.84 -24.39 19.62
C LEU A 81 7.65 -23.70 20.31
N THR A 82 6.95 -22.83 19.63
CA THR A 82 5.71 -22.19 20.16
C THR A 82 4.64 -23.24 20.46
N CYS A 83 4.49 -24.25 19.58
CA CYS A 83 3.58 -25.36 19.79
C CYS A 83 4.00 -26.22 21.00
N LEU A 84 5.28 -26.55 21.11
CA LEU A 84 5.85 -27.30 22.25
C LEU A 84 5.67 -26.54 23.57
N ALA A 85 5.94 -25.23 23.59
CA ALA A 85 5.71 -24.39 24.77
C ALA A 85 4.24 -24.40 25.18
N SER A 86 3.31 -24.33 24.24
CA SER A 86 1.87 -24.41 24.50
C SER A 86 1.47 -25.74 25.15
N ILE A 87 2.03 -26.86 24.69
CA ILE A 87 1.80 -28.17 25.30
C ILE A 87 2.37 -28.20 26.74
N ASN A 88 3.62 -27.72 26.91
CA ASN A 88 4.26 -27.64 28.24
C ASN A 88 3.42 -26.81 29.21
N ASP A 89 2.90 -25.65 28.78
CA ASP A 89 2.09 -24.76 29.62
C ASP A 89 0.80 -25.44 30.10
N ILE A 90 0.21 -26.32 29.29
CA ILE A 90 -0.96 -27.11 29.67
C ILE A 90 -0.66 -28.01 30.88
N TYR A 91 0.51 -28.63 30.90
CA TYR A 91 0.87 -29.55 31.97
C TYR A 91 1.57 -28.90 33.18
N SER A 92 2.23 -27.75 32.99
CA SER A 92 2.99 -27.09 34.07
C SER A 92 2.17 -26.22 35.01
N ASN A 93 1.05 -25.66 34.52
CA ASN A 93 0.25 -24.70 35.28
C ASN A 93 -1.09 -25.34 35.72
N SER A 94 -1.22 -25.66 37.00
CA SER A 94 -2.45 -26.24 37.59
C SER A 94 -3.59 -25.22 37.79
N THR A 95 -3.36 -23.91 37.64
CA THR A 95 -4.38 -22.88 37.74
C THR A 95 -5.12 -22.69 36.43
N ALA A 96 -6.36 -23.15 36.42
CA ALA A 96 -7.26 -23.27 35.29
C ALA A 96 -7.75 -21.93 34.70
N GLN A 97 -6.86 -21.12 34.16
CA GLN A 97 -7.28 -20.16 33.14
C GLN A 97 -7.14 -20.83 31.77
N LYS A 98 -8.19 -20.72 30.92
CA LYS A 98 -8.27 -21.30 29.59
C LYS A 98 -6.97 -21.12 28.82
N LYS A 99 -6.20 -22.18 28.69
CA LYS A 99 -4.92 -22.16 28.00
C LYS A 99 -5.18 -22.27 26.52
N ASN A 100 -4.64 -21.33 25.78
CA ASN A 100 -4.73 -21.36 24.33
C ASN A 100 -3.81 -22.45 23.78
N TYR A 101 -4.43 -23.49 23.23
CA TYR A 101 -3.72 -24.54 22.51
C TYR A 101 -3.23 -23.97 21.17
N THR A 102 -1.92 -24.02 20.94
CA THR A 102 -1.31 -23.53 19.70
C THR A 102 -1.17 -24.66 18.70
N LEU A 103 -1.82 -24.53 17.55
CA LEU A 103 -1.68 -25.47 16.43
C LEU A 103 -0.33 -25.24 15.70
N PRO A 104 0.30 -26.30 15.14
CA PRO A 104 1.47 -26.15 14.29
C PRO A 104 1.10 -25.30 13.06
N GLN A 105 1.83 -24.19 12.87
CA GLN A 105 1.49 -23.21 11.81
C GLN A 105 1.97 -23.62 10.42
N ILE A 106 2.88 -24.57 10.32
CA ILE A 106 3.39 -25.08 9.05
C ILE A 106 3.23 -26.59 9.06
N VAL A 107 2.36 -27.06 8.17
CA VAL A 107 1.89 -28.47 8.11
C VAL A 107 2.44 -29.21 6.87
N PHE A 108 3.29 -28.58 6.07
CA PHE A 108 3.94 -29.17 4.90
C PHE A 108 5.45 -29.20 5.08
N PRO A 109 6.15 -30.27 4.65
CA PRO A 109 7.60 -30.31 4.69
C PRO A 109 8.19 -29.27 3.74
N PRO A 110 9.39 -28.75 4.00
CA PRO A 110 10.15 -28.00 3.00
C PRO A 110 10.56 -28.93 1.86
N SER A 111 10.58 -28.42 0.64
CA SER A 111 10.97 -29.19 -0.58
C SER A 111 12.37 -29.77 -0.48
N GLU A 112 13.26 -29.05 0.22
CA GLU A 112 14.67 -29.37 0.40
C GLU A 112 14.93 -30.44 1.48
N CYS A 113 13.89 -30.91 2.15
CA CYS A 113 13.96 -31.91 3.21
C CYS A 113 12.97 -33.04 2.99
N PRO A 114 13.14 -33.88 1.93
CA PRO A 114 12.23 -35.00 1.64
C PRO A 114 12.19 -36.01 2.80
N GLU A 115 13.25 -36.10 3.60
CA GLU A 115 13.34 -36.92 4.81
C GLU A 115 12.30 -36.55 5.88
N LEU A 116 11.76 -35.33 5.82
CA LEU A 116 10.71 -34.88 6.75
C LEU A 116 9.28 -35.24 6.30
N PHE A 117 9.10 -35.82 5.12
CA PHE A 117 7.76 -36.09 4.58
C PHE A 117 6.91 -36.93 5.54
N ASP A 118 7.44 -38.04 6.05
CA ASP A 118 6.72 -38.91 6.96
C ASP A 118 6.45 -38.27 8.33
N HIS A 119 7.36 -37.45 8.81
CA HIS A 119 7.17 -36.68 10.05
C HIS A 119 6.03 -35.67 9.92
N TYR A 120 5.93 -34.94 8.80
CA TYR A 120 4.84 -34.02 8.56
C TYR A 120 3.51 -34.74 8.29
N LYS A 121 3.55 -35.91 7.67
CA LYS A 121 2.35 -36.77 7.51
C LYS A 121 1.82 -37.20 8.89
N LEU A 122 2.72 -37.64 9.78
CA LEU A 122 2.35 -37.99 11.16
C LEU A 122 1.89 -36.75 11.95
N LEU A 123 2.54 -35.61 11.79
CA LEU A 123 2.13 -34.35 12.41
C LEU A 123 0.69 -33.98 12.04
N ASN A 124 0.32 -34.11 10.75
CA ASN A 124 -1.03 -33.84 10.27
C ASN A 124 -2.08 -34.83 10.82
N GLN A 125 -1.70 -36.09 11.08
CA GLN A 125 -2.55 -37.07 11.75
C GLN A 125 -2.78 -36.75 13.22
N LEU A 126 -1.74 -36.20 13.90
CA LEU A 126 -1.81 -35.81 15.30
C LEU A 126 -2.52 -34.46 15.54
N TYR A 127 -2.65 -33.65 14.48
CA TYR A 127 -3.34 -32.35 14.49
C TYR A 127 -4.33 -32.26 13.32
N PRO A 128 -5.40 -33.10 13.28
CA PRO A 128 -6.33 -33.14 12.15
C PRO A 128 -7.03 -31.80 11.90
N GLU A 129 -7.14 -30.97 12.95
CA GLU A 129 -7.75 -29.65 12.88
C GLU A 129 -6.84 -28.57 12.27
N ALA A 130 -5.51 -28.81 12.20
CA ALA A 130 -4.55 -27.82 11.73
C ALA A 130 -4.76 -27.48 10.25
N MET A 131 -4.89 -28.47 9.38
CA MET A 131 -5.06 -28.27 7.93
C MET A 131 -6.31 -27.44 7.58
N PRO A 132 -7.52 -27.80 8.05
CA PRO A 132 -8.73 -27.01 7.79
C PRO A 132 -8.60 -25.58 8.32
N PHE A 133 -8.00 -25.40 9.49
CA PHE A 133 -7.78 -24.08 10.08
C PHE A 133 -6.90 -23.20 9.18
N PHE A 134 -5.77 -23.74 8.68
CA PHE A 134 -4.87 -22.96 7.83
C PHE A 134 -5.43 -22.70 6.44
N GLN A 135 -6.12 -23.66 5.84
CA GLN A 135 -6.80 -23.44 4.57
C GLN A 135 -7.80 -22.27 4.67
N LYS A 136 -8.59 -22.24 5.75
CA LYS A 136 -9.54 -21.16 6.00
C LYS A 136 -8.82 -19.83 6.25
N LYS A 137 -7.74 -19.83 7.04
CA LYS A 137 -6.93 -18.63 7.30
C LYS A 137 -6.31 -18.07 6.02
N MET A 138 -5.77 -18.93 5.15
CA MET A 138 -5.23 -18.53 3.85
C MET A 138 -6.30 -17.95 2.91
N LEU A 139 -7.48 -18.56 2.87
CA LEU A 139 -8.59 -18.06 2.06
C LEU A 139 -9.01 -16.65 2.50
N LEU A 140 -9.14 -16.43 3.80
CA LEU A 140 -9.48 -15.12 4.36
C LEU A 140 -8.39 -14.07 4.12
N ALA A 141 -7.11 -14.46 4.30
CA ALA A 141 -5.99 -13.57 4.00
C ALA A 141 -5.98 -13.15 2.53
N LYS A 142 -6.28 -14.08 1.61
CA LYS A 142 -6.41 -13.80 0.17
C LYS A 142 -7.57 -12.85 -0.13
N GLN A 143 -8.73 -13.06 0.48
CA GLN A 143 -9.89 -12.16 0.34
C GLN A 143 -9.58 -10.76 0.85
N HIS A 144 -8.94 -10.66 2.03
CA HIS A 144 -8.55 -9.37 2.60
C HIS A 144 -7.53 -8.64 1.71
N ALA A 145 -6.53 -9.35 1.18
CA ALA A 145 -5.56 -8.78 0.26
C ALA A 145 -6.23 -8.24 -1.04
N GLN A 146 -7.17 -8.97 -1.60
CA GLN A 146 -7.95 -8.54 -2.77
C GLN A 146 -8.79 -7.29 -2.46
N GLN A 147 -9.43 -7.24 -1.30
CA GLN A 147 -10.23 -6.09 -0.87
C GLN A 147 -9.36 -4.84 -0.66
N THR A 148 -8.19 -5.00 -0.02
CA THR A 148 -7.23 -3.90 0.17
C THR A 148 -6.70 -3.38 -1.17
N GLN A 149 -6.40 -4.27 -2.12
CA GLN A 149 -5.95 -3.90 -3.45
C GLN A 149 -7.04 -3.16 -4.25
N ALA A 150 -8.30 -3.61 -4.16
CA ALA A 150 -9.44 -2.94 -4.79
C ALA A 150 -9.67 -1.53 -4.20
N GLN A 151 -9.56 -1.38 -2.87
CA GLN A 151 -9.64 -0.07 -2.21
C GLN A 151 -8.50 0.86 -2.63
N ALA A 152 -7.28 0.37 -2.72
CA ALA A 152 -6.14 1.16 -3.16
C ALA A 152 -6.31 1.64 -4.62
N GLN A 153 -6.80 0.79 -5.52
CA GLN A 153 -7.11 1.17 -6.89
C GLN A 153 -8.23 2.22 -6.98
N ALA A 154 -9.30 2.06 -6.19
CA ALA A 154 -10.40 3.04 -6.16
C ALA A 154 -9.92 4.41 -5.64
N GLN A 155 -9.08 4.44 -4.60
CA GLN A 155 -8.47 5.68 -4.11
C GLN A 155 -7.55 6.34 -5.15
N ALA A 156 -6.72 5.56 -5.85
CA ALA A 156 -5.84 6.09 -6.90
C ALA A 156 -6.65 6.69 -8.06
N GLN A 157 -7.74 6.03 -8.48
CA GLN A 157 -8.64 6.57 -9.51
C GLN A 157 -9.34 7.87 -9.07
N ALA A 158 -9.82 7.92 -7.82
CA ALA A 158 -10.45 9.13 -7.28
C ALA A 158 -9.47 10.31 -7.21
N GLN A 159 -8.22 10.07 -6.79
CA GLN A 159 -7.18 11.10 -6.80
C GLN A 159 -6.83 11.58 -8.22
N ALA A 160 -6.72 10.67 -9.18
CA ALA A 160 -6.44 11.03 -10.57
C ALA A 160 -7.57 11.87 -11.17
N GLN A 161 -8.84 11.53 -10.91
CA GLN A 161 -9.99 12.33 -11.34
C GLN A 161 -10.01 13.73 -10.68
N ALA A 162 -9.72 13.82 -9.39
CA ALA A 162 -9.66 15.10 -8.69
C ALA A 162 -8.55 16.01 -9.25
N GLN A 163 -7.38 15.45 -9.54
CA GLN A 163 -6.29 16.20 -10.18
C GLN A 163 -6.64 16.67 -11.60
N ALA A 164 -7.28 15.82 -12.39
CA ALA A 164 -7.73 16.20 -13.74
C ALA A 164 -8.76 17.33 -13.71
N GLN A 165 -9.72 17.28 -12.79
CA GLN A 165 -10.69 18.36 -12.60
C GLN A 165 -10.04 19.68 -12.15
N ALA A 166 -9.08 19.61 -11.22
CA ALA A 166 -8.36 20.79 -10.76
C ALA A 166 -7.53 21.44 -11.89
N GLN A 167 -6.87 20.64 -12.72
CA GLN A 167 -6.16 21.13 -13.90
C GLN A 167 -7.08 21.77 -14.94
N ALA A 168 -8.24 21.16 -15.20
CA ALA A 168 -9.23 21.71 -16.13
C ALA A 168 -9.79 23.06 -15.65
N GLN A 169 -10.07 23.19 -14.35
CA GLN A 169 -10.50 24.47 -13.76
C GLN A 169 -9.41 25.54 -13.82
N ALA A 170 -8.17 25.19 -13.54
CA ALA A 170 -7.04 26.12 -13.63
C ALA A 170 -6.82 26.63 -15.07
N GLN A 171 -6.93 25.75 -16.08
CA GLN A 171 -6.85 26.14 -17.49
C GLN A 171 -8.02 27.04 -17.92
N ALA A 172 -9.25 26.75 -17.49
CA ALA A 172 -10.40 27.57 -17.77
C ALA A 172 -10.26 28.98 -17.17
N GLN A 173 -9.77 29.11 -15.93
CA GLN A 173 -9.50 30.40 -15.29
C GLN A 173 -8.40 31.18 -16.00
N ALA A 174 -7.32 30.53 -16.41
CA ALA A 174 -6.24 31.15 -17.14
C ALA A 174 -6.70 31.72 -18.50
N GLN A 175 -7.53 30.94 -19.23
CA GLN A 175 -8.12 31.42 -20.49
C GLN A 175 -9.07 32.61 -20.30
N ALA A 176 -9.92 32.58 -19.26
CA ALA A 176 -10.81 33.69 -18.95
C ALA A 176 -10.04 34.98 -18.61
N GLN A 177 -8.96 34.88 -17.84
CA GLN A 177 -8.10 36.01 -17.53
C GLN A 177 -7.38 36.56 -18.76
N ALA A 178 -6.87 35.70 -19.63
CA ALA A 178 -6.24 36.13 -20.88
C ALA A 178 -7.22 36.86 -21.81
N GLN A 179 -8.46 36.37 -21.94
CA GLN A 179 -9.50 37.07 -22.72
C GLN A 179 -9.88 38.43 -22.12
N ALA A 180 -10.02 38.53 -20.79
CA ALA A 180 -10.30 39.78 -20.11
C ALA A 180 -9.19 40.81 -20.33
N GLN A 181 -7.91 40.39 -20.24
CA GLN A 181 -6.77 41.29 -20.51
C GLN A 181 -6.72 41.75 -21.98
N ALA A 182 -7.00 40.87 -22.94
CA ALA A 182 -7.05 41.22 -24.36
C ALA A 182 -8.17 42.24 -24.66
N GLN A 183 -9.36 42.08 -24.07
CA GLN A 183 -10.44 43.04 -24.19
C GLN A 183 -10.11 44.41 -23.58
N ALA A 184 -9.48 44.42 -22.40
CA ALA A 184 -9.06 45.67 -21.77
C ALA A 184 -8.00 46.41 -22.59
N GLN A 185 -7.03 45.72 -23.18
CA GLN A 185 -6.06 46.32 -24.09
C GLN A 185 -6.69 46.87 -25.35
N ALA A 186 -7.63 46.15 -25.96
CA ALA A 186 -8.34 46.62 -27.15
C ALA A 186 -9.16 47.90 -26.86
N GLN A 187 -9.85 47.96 -25.72
CA GLN A 187 -10.59 49.18 -25.32
C GLN A 187 -9.64 50.36 -25.05
N ALA A 188 -8.49 50.12 -24.38
CA ALA A 188 -7.52 51.18 -24.15
C ALA A 188 -6.92 51.74 -25.45
N GLN A 189 -6.62 50.87 -26.43
CA GLN A 189 -6.16 51.32 -27.76
C GLN A 189 -7.24 52.11 -28.53
N ALA A 190 -8.49 51.68 -28.47
CA ALA A 190 -9.59 52.40 -29.12
C ALA A 190 -9.80 53.80 -28.50
N GLN A 191 -9.72 53.95 -27.18
CA GLN A 191 -9.78 55.23 -26.50
C GLN A 191 -8.61 56.12 -26.87
N ALA A 192 -7.39 55.61 -26.91
CA ALA A 192 -6.23 56.38 -27.33
C ALA A 192 -6.32 56.90 -28.76
N GLN A 193 -6.82 56.07 -29.70
CA GLN A 193 -7.04 56.51 -31.08
C GLN A 193 -8.12 57.58 -31.18
N ALA A 194 -9.22 57.43 -30.43
CA ALA A 194 -10.29 58.46 -30.44
C ALA A 194 -9.80 59.77 -29.87
N GLN A 195 -8.96 59.78 -28.80
CA GLN A 195 -8.37 61.02 -28.27
C GLN A 195 -7.38 61.64 -29.25
N ALA A 196 -6.55 60.88 -29.93
CA ALA A 196 -5.62 61.39 -30.93
C ALA A 196 -6.37 62.03 -32.13
N GLN A 197 -7.45 61.42 -32.59
CA GLN A 197 -8.30 61.99 -33.65
C GLN A 197 -8.97 63.31 -33.21
N ALA A 198 -9.50 63.37 -31.98
CA ALA A 198 -10.10 64.58 -31.45
C ALA A 198 -9.08 65.74 -31.34
N GLN A 199 -7.85 65.45 -30.86
CA GLN A 199 -6.77 66.44 -30.80
C GLN A 199 -6.36 66.92 -32.21
N ALA A 200 -6.24 66.02 -33.18
CA ALA A 200 -5.91 66.40 -34.54
C ALA A 200 -7.02 67.33 -35.21
N GLN A 201 -8.27 67.00 -34.93
CA GLN A 201 -9.40 67.87 -35.41
C GLN A 201 -9.41 69.27 -34.74
N ALA A 202 -9.15 69.31 -33.44
CA ALA A 202 -9.04 70.58 -32.69
C ALA A 202 -7.89 71.44 -33.21
N GLN A 203 -6.71 70.81 -33.46
CA GLN A 203 -5.58 71.56 -34.07
C GLN A 203 -5.86 72.05 -35.47
N ALA A 204 -6.50 71.25 -36.30
CA ALA A 204 -6.89 71.69 -37.65
C ALA A 204 -7.89 72.86 -37.65
N GLN A 205 -8.89 72.82 -36.73
CA GLN A 205 -9.82 73.93 -36.54
C GLN A 205 -9.14 75.21 -36.05
N ALA A 206 -8.20 75.10 -35.09
CA ALA A 206 -7.45 76.25 -34.60
C ALA A 206 -6.58 76.89 -35.70
N GLN A 207 -5.92 76.05 -36.53
CA GLN A 207 -5.13 76.57 -37.66
C GLN A 207 -6.01 77.23 -38.71
N ALA A 208 -7.20 76.68 -39.03
CA ALA A 208 -8.13 77.30 -39.96
C ALA A 208 -8.65 78.64 -39.44
N GLN A 209 -8.96 78.73 -38.15
CA GLN A 209 -9.38 80.05 -37.56
C GLN A 209 -8.25 81.07 -37.58
N ALA A 210 -6.97 80.67 -37.25
CA ALA A 210 -5.83 81.56 -37.32
C ALA A 210 -5.56 82.08 -38.74
N GLN A 211 -5.67 81.22 -39.76
CA GLN A 211 -5.58 81.67 -41.18
C GLN A 211 -6.71 82.60 -41.60
N ALA A 212 -7.94 82.37 -41.15
CA ALA A 212 -9.06 83.23 -41.42
C ALA A 212 -8.87 84.61 -40.77
N GLN A 213 -8.37 84.71 -39.57
CA GLN A 213 -8.01 85.96 -38.88
C GLN A 213 -6.93 86.73 -39.64
N GLN A 214 -5.86 86.02 -40.05
CA GLN A 214 -4.77 86.64 -40.83
C GLN A 214 -5.33 87.24 -42.19
N MET A 215 -6.17 86.50 -42.85
CA MET A 215 -6.80 87.00 -44.10
C MET A 215 -7.67 88.24 -43.86
N GLN A 216 -8.40 88.25 -42.74
CA GLN A 216 -9.19 89.44 -42.39
C GLN A 216 -8.33 90.63 -42.08
N HIS A 217 -7.20 90.39 -41.34
CA HIS A 217 -6.25 91.47 -41.00
C HIS A 217 -5.53 92.03 -42.23
N MET A 218 -5.18 91.16 -43.22
CA MET A 218 -4.60 91.65 -44.47
C MET A 218 -5.63 92.46 -45.32
N LYS A 219 -6.88 92.08 -45.31
CA LYS A 219 -7.92 92.85 -45.99
C LYS A 219 -8.16 94.26 -45.37
N GLN A 220 -8.02 94.42 -44.06
CA GLN A 220 -8.11 95.72 -43.39
C GLN A 220 -6.93 96.67 -43.66
N MET A 221 -5.75 96.08 -43.95
CA MET A 221 -4.56 96.87 -44.26
C MET A 221 -4.49 97.37 -45.71
N GLN A 222 -5.38 96.94 -46.59
CA GLN A 222 -5.47 97.30 -48.00
C GLN A 222 -6.58 98.36 -48.31
N GLN A 223 -7.30 98.85 -47.30
CA GLN A 223 -8.22 99.95 -47.34
C GLN A 223 -7.67 101.22 -46.73
#